data_627e00e1aa76a664a88f13502d0d84ec
#
_entry.id   627e00e1aa76a664a88f13502d0d84ec
#
_cell.length_a   1.000
_cell.length_b   1.000
_cell.length_c   1.000
_cell.angle_alpha   90.00
_cell.angle_beta   90.00
_cell.angle_gamma   90.00
#
_symmetry.space_group_name_H-M   'P 1'
#
loop_
_entity.id
_entity.type
_entity.pdbx_description
1 polymer ?
#
loop_
_entity_poly.entity_id
_entity_poly.type
_entity_poly.pdbx_seq_one_letter_code
_entity_poly.pdbx_strand_id
1 'polypeptide(L)'
;LRNGKIDAFFVVAGYPTGAIVELASAADIKLVPIAGAGAEKLVNEFGFFAQSDIPAGTYEGVDTTSTVAVGAQWFTSSKEDEELIYNITKALWNKESRKLMDVGHAKGKTITPESALAGVGVPLHAGAERFYKEAGLLK
;
A
#
# COMPACT_ATOMS: atom_id res chain seq x y z
N LEU A 1 13.02 -13.76 -16.61
CA LEU A 1 14.20 -12.90 -16.70
C LEU A 1 15.48 -13.72 -16.54
N ARG A 2 15.78 -14.21 -15.32
CA ARG A 2 17.05 -14.89 -15.02
C ARG A 2 17.44 -16.00 -16.01
N ASN A 3 16.48 -16.72 -16.58
CA ASN A 3 16.71 -17.84 -17.51
C ASN A 3 16.53 -17.43 -18.98
N GLY A 4 16.40 -16.13 -19.28
CA GLY A 4 16.21 -15.61 -20.64
C GLY A 4 14.89 -16.01 -21.32
N LYS A 5 13.91 -16.54 -20.55
CA LYS A 5 12.61 -16.96 -21.11
C LYS A 5 11.63 -15.82 -21.30
N ILE A 6 11.81 -14.72 -20.58
CA ILE A 6 11.02 -13.49 -20.68
C ILE A 6 11.94 -12.30 -20.49
N ASP A 7 11.60 -11.17 -21.10
CA ASP A 7 12.38 -9.92 -21.03
C ASP A 7 11.84 -8.96 -19.98
N ALA A 8 10.55 -9.04 -19.62
CA ALA A 8 9.90 -8.23 -18.62
C ALA A 8 8.71 -8.95 -17.98
N PHE A 9 8.28 -8.47 -16.82
CA PHE A 9 7.05 -8.92 -16.17
C PHE A 9 6.50 -7.80 -15.27
N PHE A 10 5.21 -7.90 -14.95
CA PHE A 10 4.54 -7.05 -13.96
C PHE A 10 4.43 -7.75 -12.61
N VAL A 11 4.52 -6.97 -11.54
CA VAL A 11 4.23 -7.43 -10.19
C VAL A 11 3.43 -6.36 -9.44
N VAL A 12 2.41 -6.79 -8.71
CA VAL A 12 1.65 -5.93 -7.79
C VAL A 12 1.94 -6.44 -6.39
N ALA A 13 2.76 -5.71 -5.65
CA ALA A 13 3.18 -6.09 -4.30
C ALA A 13 3.73 -4.87 -3.54
N GLY A 14 3.80 -4.98 -2.22
CA GLY A 14 4.55 -4.02 -1.40
C GLY A 14 6.06 -4.18 -1.61
N TYR A 15 6.77 -3.06 -1.76
CA TYR A 15 8.23 -3.09 -1.82
C TYR A 15 8.85 -2.98 -0.42
N PRO A 16 10.05 -3.60 -0.18
CA PRO A 16 10.78 -4.49 -1.07
C PRO A 16 10.10 -5.86 -1.21
N THR A 17 10.01 -6.38 -2.44
CA THR A 17 9.50 -7.72 -2.72
C THR A 17 10.67 -8.70 -2.76
N GLY A 18 10.64 -9.77 -1.96
CA GLY A 18 11.76 -10.72 -1.81
C GLY A 18 12.27 -11.29 -3.14
N ALA A 19 11.36 -11.72 -4.03
CA ALA A 19 11.74 -12.24 -5.34
C ALA A 19 12.45 -11.20 -6.23
N ILE A 20 12.13 -9.91 -6.09
CA ILE A 20 12.82 -8.84 -6.84
C ILE A 20 14.18 -8.54 -6.20
N VAL A 21 14.28 -8.58 -4.87
CA VAL A 21 15.57 -8.45 -4.16
C VAL A 21 16.53 -9.55 -4.61
N GLU A 22 16.08 -10.81 -4.62
CA GLU A 22 16.88 -11.94 -5.09
C GLU A 22 17.29 -11.80 -6.56
N LEU A 23 16.38 -11.34 -7.42
CA LEU A 23 16.67 -11.13 -8.83
C LEU A 23 17.70 -10.01 -9.02
N ALA A 24 17.55 -8.88 -8.32
CA ALA A 24 18.47 -7.75 -8.38
C ALA A 24 19.90 -8.11 -7.93
N SER A 25 20.03 -8.99 -6.92
CA SER A 25 21.34 -9.48 -6.47
C SER A 25 22.00 -10.46 -7.45
N ALA A 26 21.24 -11.04 -8.37
CA ALA A 26 21.71 -12.07 -9.31
C ALA A 26 21.86 -11.59 -10.76
N ALA A 27 21.28 -10.45 -11.11
CA ALA A 27 21.28 -9.88 -12.46
C ALA A 27 20.99 -8.38 -12.40
N ASP A 28 21.55 -7.65 -13.34
CA ASP A 28 21.19 -6.25 -13.55
C ASP A 28 19.72 -6.16 -14.00
N ILE A 29 18.90 -5.48 -13.20
CA ILE A 29 17.50 -5.25 -13.50
C ILE A 29 17.23 -3.76 -13.62
N LYS A 30 16.17 -3.43 -14.33
CA LYS A 30 15.65 -2.08 -14.43
C LYS A 30 14.15 -2.08 -14.15
N LEU A 31 13.71 -1.20 -13.27
CA LEU A 31 12.27 -0.91 -13.15
C LEU A 31 11.85 0.01 -14.29
N VAL A 32 10.76 -0.34 -14.96
CA VAL A 32 10.17 0.50 -16.02
C VAL A 32 9.18 1.44 -15.36
N PRO A 33 9.35 2.78 -15.47
CA PRO A 33 8.43 3.73 -14.86
C PRO A 33 7.00 3.58 -15.41
N ILE A 34 6.02 3.68 -14.52
CA ILE A 34 4.61 3.86 -14.88
C ILE A 34 4.24 5.28 -14.47
N ALA A 35 4.50 6.23 -15.37
CA ALA A 35 4.39 7.66 -15.10
C ALA A 35 3.86 8.43 -16.30
N GLY A 36 3.74 9.76 -16.16
CA GLY A 36 3.28 10.68 -17.22
C GLY A 36 1.77 10.61 -17.45
N ALA A 37 1.32 11.14 -18.57
CA ALA A 37 -0.10 11.35 -18.87
C ALA A 37 -0.96 10.08 -18.79
N GLY A 38 -0.40 8.90 -19.10
CA GLY A 38 -1.10 7.62 -18.96
C GLY A 38 -1.38 7.26 -17.50
N ALA A 39 -0.40 7.43 -16.63
CA ALA A 39 -0.55 7.21 -15.19
C ALA A 39 -1.48 8.24 -14.54
N GLU A 40 -1.37 9.50 -14.93
CA GLU A 40 -2.27 10.58 -14.48
C GLU A 40 -3.72 10.29 -14.87
N LYS A 41 -3.96 9.86 -16.11
CA LYS A 41 -5.30 9.47 -16.56
C LYS A 41 -5.83 8.31 -15.72
N LEU A 42 -5.02 7.28 -15.47
CA LEU A 42 -5.40 6.13 -14.65
C LEU A 42 -5.81 6.54 -13.23
N VAL A 43 -5.01 7.39 -12.58
CA VAL A 43 -5.30 7.89 -11.21
C VAL A 43 -6.56 8.74 -11.18
N ASN A 44 -6.78 9.57 -12.21
CA ASN A 44 -7.98 10.43 -12.28
C ASN A 44 -9.25 9.63 -12.60
N GLU A 45 -9.15 8.57 -13.39
CA GLU A 45 -10.29 7.73 -13.78
C GLU A 45 -10.67 6.73 -12.69
N PHE A 46 -9.68 6.21 -11.95
CA PHE A 46 -9.87 5.18 -10.94
C PHE A 46 -9.30 5.63 -9.59
N GLY A 47 -10.16 6.13 -8.71
CA GLY A 47 -9.80 6.71 -7.41
C GLY A 47 -9.10 5.78 -6.41
N PHE A 48 -8.95 4.50 -6.73
CA PHE A 48 -8.17 3.55 -5.92
C PHE A 48 -6.69 3.46 -6.34
N PHE A 49 -6.29 4.09 -7.44
CA PHE A 49 -4.88 4.28 -7.78
C PHE A 49 -4.35 5.56 -7.17
N ALA A 50 -3.06 5.56 -6.85
CA ALA A 50 -2.31 6.73 -6.44
C ALA A 50 -0.95 6.76 -7.14
N GLN A 51 -0.40 7.95 -7.38
CA GLN A 51 1.00 8.07 -7.78
C GLN A 51 1.89 7.69 -6.60
N SER A 52 2.96 6.99 -6.88
CA SER A 52 3.93 6.51 -5.88
C SER A 52 5.30 6.40 -6.48
N ASP A 53 6.32 6.42 -5.63
CA ASP A 53 7.69 6.15 -6.02
C ASP A 53 8.24 4.95 -5.26
N ILE A 54 9.03 4.13 -5.96
CA ILE A 54 9.90 3.14 -5.34
C ILE A 54 11.24 3.85 -5.12
N PRO A 55 11.67 4.09 -3.87
CA PRO A 55 12.90 4.83 -3.58
C PRO A 55 14.15 4.12 -4.11
N ALA A 56 15.16 4.91 -4.48
CA ALA A 56 16.49 4.39 -4.78
C ALA A 56 17.03 3.53 -3.63
N GLY A 57 17.75 2.46 -3.96
CA GLY A 57 18.30 1.55 -2.97
C GLY A 57 17.28 0.55 -2.38
N THR A 58 16.02 0.59 -2.80
CA THR A 58 15.03 -0.47 -2.47
C THR A 58 15.47 -1.81 -3.05
N TYR A 59 16.04 -1.80 -4.25
CA TYR A 59 16.68 -2.94 -4.92
C TYR A 59 18.08 -2.54 -5.35
N GLU A 60 19.01 -3.48 -5.33
CA GLU A 60 20.40 -3.26 -5.70
C GLU A 60 20.52 -2.73 -7.13
N GLY A 61 21.27 -1.66 -7.32
CA GLY A 61 21.50 -1.06 -8.65
C GLY A 61 20.29 -0.33 -9.27
N VAL A 62 19.19 -0.17 -8.52
CA VAL A 62 17.97 0.47 -9.03
C VAL A 62 17.78 1.86 -8.44
N ASP A 63 17.63 2.85 -9.32
CA ASP A 63 17.31 4.23 -8.96
C ASP A 63 15.83 4.41 -8.57
N THR A 64 15.50 5.58 -8.03
CA THR A 64 14.10 5.96 -7.76
C THR A 64 13.27 5.80 -9.03
N THR A 65 12.16 5.10 -8.92
CA THR A 65 11.30 4.80 -10.06
C THR A 65 9.85 5.16 -9.75
N SER A 66 9.31 6.10 -10.52
CA SER A 66 7.90 6.50 -10.41
C SER A 66 6.97 5.41 -10.94
N THR A 67 5.92 5.15 -10.20
CA THR A 67 4.92 4.13 -10.52
C THR A 67 3.53 4.54 -10.02
N VAL A 68 2.56 3.65 -10.22
CA VAL A 68 1.24 3.74 -9.58
C VAL A 68 1.12 2.68 -8.50
N ALA A 69 0.39 3.00 -7.45
CA ALA A 69 0.09 2.11 -6.35
C ALA A 69 -1.41 1.92 -6.17
N VAL A 70 -1.80 0.79 -5.62
CA VAL A 70 -3.14 0.53 -5.09
C VAL A 70 -3.05 0.33 -3.59
N GLY A 71 -4.02 0.86 -2.86
CA GLY A 71 -4.11 0.66 -1.41
C GLY A 71 -4.57 -0.76 -1.09
N ALA A 72 -3.92 -1.42 -0.13
CA ALA A 72 -4.50 -2.60 0.50
C ALA A 72 -5.61 -2.14 1.45
N GLN A 73 -6.79 -2.74 1.35
CA GLN A 73 -7.95 -2.38 2.16
C GLN A 73 -8.40 -3.59 2.98
N TRP A 74 -8.82 -3.33 4.21
CA TRP A 74 -9.43 -4.34 5.05
C TRP A 74 -10.95 -4.22 4.98
N PHE A 75 -11.61 -5.25 4.46
CA PHE A 75 -13.04 -5.29 4.31
C PHE A 75 -13.71 -6.10 5.42
N THR A 76 -14.91 -5.71 5.78
CA THR A 76 -15.82 -6.46 6.63
C THR A 76 -17.23 -6.42 6.07
N SER A 77 -18.12 -7.29 6.57
CA SER A 77 -19.53 -7.25 6.24
C SER A 77 -20.17 -6.00 6.85
N SER A 78 -21.03 -5.32 6.09
CA SER A 78 -21.86 -4.22 6.60
C SER A 78 -22.88 -4.65 7.67
N LYS A 79 -23.04 -5.96 7.90
CA LYS A 79 -23.95 -6.54 8.90
C LYS A 79 -23.26 -6.84 10.23
N GLU A 80 -21.95 -6.65 10.32
CA GLU A 80 -21.22 -6.84 11.57
C GLU A 80 -21.65 -5.80 12.61
N ASP A 81 -21.50 -6.15 13.87
CA ASP A 81 -21.82 -5.28 14.99
C ASP A 81 -20.95 -4.01 14.99
N GLU A 82 -21.57 -2.86 15.19
CA GLU A 82 -20.87 -1.57 15.14
C GLU A 82 -19.80 -1.47 16.21
N GLU A 83 -20.11 -1.90 17.45
CA GLU A 83 -19.16 -1.83 18.56
C GLU A 83 -17.97 -2.76 18.35
N LEU A 84 -18.20 -3.94 17.77
CA LEU A 84 -17.14 -4.87 17.40
C LEU A 84 -16.17 -4.21 16.41
N ILE A 85 -16.67 -3.65 15.32
CA ILE A 85 -15.82 -3.05 14.29
C ILE A 85 -15.14 -1.77 14.79
N TYR A 86 -15.82 -0.97 15.65
CA TYR A 86 -15.19 0.15 16.34
C TYR A 86 -13.98 -0.31 17.17
N ASN A 87 -14.15 -1.35 17.99
CA ASN A 87 -13.10 -1.87 18.84
C ASN A 87 -11.96 -2.50 18.06
N ILE A 88 -12.22 -3.19 16.95
CA ILE A 88 -11.19 -3.72 16.05
C ILE A 88 -10.39 -2.57 15.43
N THR A 89 -11.05 -1.52 14.92
CA THR A 89 -10.40 -0.35 14.32
C THR A 89 -9.52 0.36 15.35
N LYS A 90 -10.04 0.56 16.58
CA LYS A 90 -9.30 1.15 17.70
C LYS A 90 -8.08 0.31 18.08
N ALA A 91 -8.23 -1.01 18.10
CA ALA A 91 -7.13 -1.93 18.41
C ALA A 91 -6.03 -1.89 17.34
N LEU A 92 -6.41 -1.78 16.05
CA LEU A 92 -5.47 -1.67 14.93
C LEU A 92 -4.51 -0.46 15.12
N TRP A 93 -5.01 0.64 15.64
CA TRP A 93 -4.26 1.90 15.77
C TRP A 93 -3.67 2.14 17.16
N ASN A 94 -3.70 1.15 18.05
CA ASN A 94 -3.08 1.26 19.35
C ASN A 94 -1.54 1.17 19.30
N LYS A 95 -0.88 1.50 20.42
CA LYS A 95 0.60 1.50 20.50
C LYS A 95 1.24 0.14 20.28
N GLU A 96 0.57 -0.95 20.69
CA GLU A 96 1.13 -2.30 20.52
C GLU A 96 1.04 -2.76 19.07
N SER A 97 -0.10 -2.51 18.41
CA SER A 97 -0.24 -2.76 16.97
C SER A 97 0.76 -1.94 16.16
N ARG A 98 1.01 -0.68 16.54
CA ARG A 98 2.04 0.17 15.90
C ARG A 98 3.42 -0.47 15.96
N LYS A 99 3.83 -0.96 17.13
CA LYS A 99 5.12 -1.65 17.29
C LYS A 99 5.23 -2.89 16.39
N LEU A 100 4.16 -3.68 16.31
CA LEU A 100 4.12 -4.88 15.45
C LEU A 100 4.24 -4.50 13.97
N MET A 101 3.56 -3.46 13.52
CA MET A 101 3.67 -2.97 12.16
C MET A 101 5.08 -2.48 11.84
N ASP A 102 5.73 -1.75 12.76
CA ASP A 102 7.06 -1.18 12.57
C ASP A 102 8.16 -2.23 12.38
N VAL A 103 8.00 -3.40 13.01
CA VAL A 103 8.98 -4.48 12.93
C VAL A 103 8.60 -5.59 11.96
N GLY A 104 7.33 -5.68 11.58
CA GLY A 104 6.82 -6.78 10.75
C GLY A 104 7.25 -6.67 9.28
N HIS A 105 7.24 -5.48 8.71
CA HIS A 105 7.64 -5.21 7.33
C HIS A 105 8.00 -3.74 7.14
N ALA A 106 8.91 -3.44 6.22
CA ALA A 106 9.32 -2.05 5.93
C ALA A 106 8.13 -1.13 5.61
N LYS A 107 7.13 -1.62 4.87
CA LYS A 107 5.87 -0.91 4.60
C LYS A 107 5.01 -0.68 5.83
N GLY A 108 5.17 -1.42 6.89
CA GLY A 108 4.43 -1.21 8.14
C GLY A 108 4.56 0.21 8.67
N LYS A 109 5.71 0.84 8.49
CA LYS A 109 5.95 2.23 8.90
C LYS A 109 5.07 3.26 8.16
N THR A 110 4.60 2.94 6.97
CA THR A 110 3.74 3.83 6.15
C THR A 110 2.24 3.57 6.37
N ILE A 111 1.88 2.52 7.11
CA ILE A 111 0.50 2.22 7.47
C ILE A 111 0.17 3.02 8.73
N THR A 112 -0.48 4.15 8.59
CA THR A 112 -0.82 5.06 9.69
C THR A 112 -2.31 5.41 9.66
N PRO A 113 -2.88 5.88 10.78
CA PRO A 113 -4.26 6.35 10.80
C PRO A 113 -4.54 7.43 9.74
N GLU A 114 -3.58 8.33 9.52
CA GLU A 114 -3.70 9.43 8.55
C GLU A 114 -3.74 8.94 7.11
N SER A 115 -3.03 7.84 6.81
CA SER A 115 -3.02 7.22 5.48
C SER A 115 -4.16 6.23 5.25
N ALA A 116 -4.86 5.83 6.32
CA ALA A 116 -5.84 4.74 6.29
C ALA A 116 -7.05 5.01 5.40
N LEU A 117 -7.40 6.28 5.22
CA LEU A 117 -8.57 6.70 4.42
C LEU A 117 -8.22 7.04 2.97
N ALA A 118 -6.93 7.01 2.61
CA ALA A 118 -6.50 7.29 1.25
C ALA A 118 -6.89 6.15 0.29
N GLY A 119 -7.58 6.49 -0.80
CA GLY A 119 -7.98 5.53 -1.83
C GLY A 119 -9.07 4.55 -1.42
N VAL A 120 -9.82 4.84 -0.35
CA VAL A 120 -11.00 4.04 0.04
C VAL A 120 -12.10 4.25 -0.99
N GLY A 121 -12.43 3.20 -1.75
CA GLY A 121 -13.41 3.22 -2.84
C GLY A 121 -14.81 2.74 -2.47
N VAL A 122 -15.03 2.37 -1.20
CA VAL A 122 -16.33 1.88 -0.70
C VAL A 122 -16.68 2.58 0.63
N PRO A 123 -17.97 2.63 1.02
CA PRO A 123 -18.36 3.22 2.30
C PRO A 123 -17.66 2.53 3.48
N LEU A 124 -17.29 3.30 4.47
CA LEU A 124 -16.78 2.77 5.73
C LEU A 124 -17.90 2.04 6.49
N HIS A 125 -17.53 1.00 7.23
CA HIS A 125 -18.44 0.42 8.22
C HIS A 125 -18.71 1.43 9.34
N ALA A 126 -19.94 1.48 9.89
CA ALA A 126 -20.35 2.46 10.90
C ALA A 126 -19.38 2.52 12.10
N GLY A 127 -18.90 1.38 12.59
CA GLY A 127 -17.93 1.32 13.68
C GLY A 127 -16.57 1.92 13.31
N ALA A 128 -16.07 1.69 12.11
CA ALA A 128 -14.83 2.28 11.64
C ALA A 128 -14.99 3.79 11.42
N GLU A 129 -16.09 4.21 10.81
CA GLU A 129 -16.42 5.62 10.61
C GLU A 129 -16.46 6.39 11.94
N ARG A 130 -17.13 5.83 12.96
CA ARG A 130 -17.18 6.40 14.32
C ARG A 130 -15.78 6.59 14.88
N PHE A 131 -14.93 5.58 14.81
CA PHE A 131 -13.56 5.69 15.29
C PHE A 131 -12.78 6.82 14.58
N TYR A 132 -12.82 6.89 13.25
CA TYR A 132 -12.08 7.91 12.51
C TYR A 132 -12.62 9.33 12.74
N LYS A 133 -13.92 9.50 12.99
CA LYS A 133 -14.51 10.78 13.41
C LYS A 133 -14.04 11.17 14.80
N GLU A 134 -14.06 10.26 15.78
CA GLU A 134 -13.55 10.52 17.15
C GLU A 134 -12.05 10.83 17.17
N ALA A 135 -11.28 10.21 16.28
CA ALA A 135 -9.86 10.48 16.10
C ALA A 135 -9.57 11.79 15.32
N GLY A 136 -10.59 12.49 14.82
CA GLY A 136 -10.43 13.73 14.04
C GLY A 136 -9.89 13.55 12.64
N LEU A 137 -9.90 12.32 12.12
CA LEU A 137 -9.38 11.95 10.79
C LEU A 137 -10.46 11.96 9.71
N LEU A 138 -11.70 12.00 10.10
CA LEU A 138 -12.88 12.12 9.24
C LEU A 138 -13.76 13.26 9.76
N LYS A 139 -14.31 14.07 8.83
CA LYS A 139 -15.22 15.19 9.15
C LYS A 139 -16.67 14.73 9.22
#